data_adc0247589f0cdcdd27e688d526cfb28
#
_entry.id   adc0247589f0cdcdd27e688d526cfb28
#
_cell.length_a   1.000
_cell.length_b   1.000
_cell.length_c   1.000
_cell.angle_alpha   90.00
_cell.angle_beta   90.00
_cell.angle_gamma   90.00
#
_symmetry.space_group_name_H-M   'P 1'
#
loop_
_entity.id
_entity.type
_entity.pdbx_description
1 polymer ?
#
loop_
_entity_poly.entity_id
_entity_poly.type
_entity_poly.pdbx_seq_one_letter_code
_entity_poly.pdbx_strand_id
1 'polypeptide(L)'
;MLANINDNSTLVQLIDMRGINTSRMKNAHHMFWTKEGLTKHIDLSEFDTSNLEDAGYMFSTPYETVSTAQIDPIDFSHFNTSKVKIMTGMFAGSYLPSIDIRNFDTRNVVDMQYTFAGLKNVRHLDLHGFDVSKVNNIGAIFSGNSTLVSLNLANWQLDSIHAMDSLFAGMHALTDLNLTGFTTKNVTDMHHMFTECHALTTLDLSSFDTSKVTDMNNMFRDNFALKNLNLSSFNTSNVTNMKEMFRHDGVIYPLDVSTFDTRKVTNMDGMFYWTLMSPENATLDISNFDTRSLTSALGMFNYTKAKTIYASDQFTVNNVAPHPHEMFITNTNLVGGNGTQYVWPNNSSQYAHIDAPGNPGYFTRKP
;
A
#
# COMPACT_ATOMS: atom_id res chain seq x y z
N MET A 1 5.18 -16.24 29.36
CA MET A 1 4.81 -16.34 30.79
C MET A 1 4.50 -15.00 31.44
N LEU A 2 4.80 -13.88 30.80
CA LEU A 2 4.46 -12.53 31.26
C LEU A 2 3.18 -11.95 30.57
N ALA A 3 2.57 -12.69 29.65
CA ALA A 3 1.29 -12.33 29.05
C ALA A 3 0.19 -12.32 30.15
N ASN A 4 -0.54 -11.20 30.29
CA ASN A 4 -1.61 -10.97 31.29
C ASN A 4 -1.18 -10.51 32.69
N ILE A 5 -0.14 -9.73 32.86
CA ILE A 5 0.17 -9.12 34.16
C ILE A 5 -0.81 -8.00 34.55
N ASN A 6 -1.61 -7.45 33.64
CA ASN A 6 -2.46 -6.28 33.89
C ASN A 6 -3.95 -6.57 33.76
N ASP A 7 -4.55 -7.05 34.83
CA ASP A 7 -6.03 -7.07 34.97
C ASP A 7 -6.56 -5.85 35.79
N ASN A 8 -5.69 -4.96 36.23
CA ASN A 8 -6.05 -3.72 36.91
C ASN A 8 -5.11 -2.59 36.45
N SER A 9 -5.66 -1.48 36.08
CA SER A 9 -5.17 -0.18 35.64
C SER A 9 -3.85 0.39 36.19
N THR A 10 -2.96 -0.41 36.74
CA THR A 10 -1.64 0.00 37.23
C THR A 10 -0.59 -0.41 36.22
N LEU A 11 0.00 0.59 35.54
CA LEU A 11 1.16 0.46 34.65
C LEU A 11 2.26 -0.36 35.32
N VAL A 12 2.68 -1.45 34.72
CA VAL A 12 3.96 -2.09 35.08
C VAL A 12 5.07 -1.08 34.73
N GLN A 13 5.77 -0.59 35.72
CA GLN A 13 6.81 0.43 35.53
C GLN A 13 8.10 -0.15 34.98
N LEU A 14 8.42 -1.41 35.34
CA LEU A 14 9.68 -2.06 35.01
C LEU A 14 9.48 -3.56 34.81
N ILE A 15 10.00 -4.09 33.69
CA ILE A 15 10.32 -5.50 33.52
C ILE A 15 11.84 -5.62 33.52
N ASP A 16 12.40 -6.27 34.53
CA ASP A 16 13.84 -6.51 34.65
C ASP A 16 14.13 -7.99 34.39
N MET A 17 14.89 -8.27 33.33
CA MET A 17 15.25 -9.62 32.93
C MET A 17 16.67 -10.02 33.36
N ARG A 18 17.38 -9.17 34.11
CA ARG A 18 18.73 -9.47 34.61
C ARG A 18 18.71 -10.67 35.54
N GLY A 19 19.72 -11.49 35.46
CA GLY A 19 19.86 -12.72 36.24
C GLY A 19 18.99 -13.90 35.76
N ILE A 20 18.16 -13.69 34.72
CA ILE A 20 17.35 -14.74 34.12
C ILE A 20 18.13 -15.41 32.99
N ASN A 21 18.43 -16.69 33.13
CA ASN A 21 19.12 -17.43 32.07
C ASN A 21 18.16 -17.75 30.91
N THR A 22 18.32 -17.03 29.81
CA THR A 22 17.54 -17.21 28.56
C THR A 22 18.30 -17.95 27.46
N SER A 23 19.55 -18.41 27.74
CA SER A 23 20.43 -19.04 26.73
C SER A 23 19.87 -20.29 26.04
N ARG A 24 18.84 -20.94 26.59
CA ARG A 24 18.16 -22.09 25.99
C ARG A 24 16.81 -21.75 25.36
N MET A 25 16.43 -20.51 25.42
CA MET A 25 15.12 -20.08 24.92
C MET A 25 15.10 -20.10 23.40
N LYS A 26 14.11 -20.80 22.84
CA LYS A 26 13.88 -20.88 21.39
C LYS A 26 12.64 -20.11 20.95
N ASN A 27 11.73 -19.87 21.88
CA ASN A 27 10.46 -19.23 21.59
C ASN A 27 10.18 -18.13 22.61
N ALA A 28 10.04 -16.88 22.10
CA ALA A 28 9.67 -15.68 22.84
C ALA A 28 8.33 -15.11 22.37
N HIS A 29 7.50 -15.94 21.72
CA HIS A 29 6.22 -15.51 21.16
C HIS A 29 5.34 -14.87 22.25
N HIS A 30 4.86 -13.63 21.99
CA HIS A 30 4.10 -12.81 22.94
C HIS A 30 4.78 -12.55 24.31
N MET A 31 6.11 -12.66 24.40
CA MET A 31 6.78 -12.64 25.70
C MET A 31 6.59 -11.33 26.46
N PHE A 32 6.65 -10.19 25.78
CA PHE A 32 6.44 -8.85 26.35
C PHE A 32 5.12 -8.23 25.87
N TRP A 33 4.22 -9.05 25.29
CA TRP A 33 2.89 -8.58 24.88
C TRP A 33 2.06 -8.23 26.12
N THR A 34 1.50 -7.03 26.14
CA THR A 34 0.62 -6.56 27.21
C THR A 34 -0.67 -6.02 26.60
N LYS A 35 -1.82 -6.34 27.23
CA LYS A 35 -3.14 -5.93 26.76
C LYS A 35 -3.28 -4.40 26.68
N GLU A 36 -2.54 -3.67 27.51
CA GLU A 36 -2.61 -2.21 27.62
C GLU A 36 -1.36 -1.51 27.06
N GLY A 37 -0.42 -2.27 26.50
CA GLY A 37 0.76 -1.71 25.81
C GLY A 37 1.79 -1.04 26.70
N LEU A 38 1.87 -1.38 28.01
CA LEU A 38 2.36 -0.40 28.95
C LEU A 38 3.30 -0.98 30.02
N THR A 39 4.45 -1.42 29.58
CA THR A 39 5.61 -1.41 30.47
C THR A 39 6.46 -0.22 30.10
N LYS A 40 6.68 0.70 31.05
CA LYS A 40 7.45 1.92 30.81
C LYS A 40 8.89 1.61 30.47
N HIS A 41 9.49 0.66 31.18
CA HIS A 41 10.89 0.27 31.01
C HIS A 41 11.03 -1.24 30.96
N ILE A 42 11.79 -1.75 29.98
CA ILE A 42 12.13 -3.16 29.84
C ILE A 42 13.66 -3.26 29.77
N ASP A 43 14.26 -3.82 30.81
CA ASP A 43 15.71 -4.09 30.86
C ASP A 43 16.00 -5.48 30.30
N LEU A 44 16.59 -5.52 29.11
CA LEU A 44 16.98 -6.76 28.41
C LEU A 44 18.50 -6.91 28.32
N SER A 45 19.29 -6.15 29.08
CA SER A 45 20.76 -6.09 28.96
C SER A 45 21.47 -7.45 29.07
N GLU A 46 20.86 -8.40 29.81
CA GLU A 46 21.38 -9.78 29.97
C GLU A 46 20.52 -10.82 29.23
N PHE A 47 19.62 -10.38 28.33
CA PHE A 47 18.70 -11.26 27.63
C PHE A 47 19.40 -11.97 26.47
N ASP A 48 19.80 -13.22 26.63
CA ASP A 48 20.47 -14.02 25.61
C ASP A 48 19.47 -14.57 24.58
N THR A 49 19.57 -14.07 23.35
CA THR A 49 18.73 -14.47 22.20
C THR A 49 19.44 -15.45 21.25
N SER A 50 20.63 -15.96 21.61
CA SER A 50 21.49 -16.77 20.71
C SER A 50 20.87 -18.07 20.21
N ASN A 51 19.81 -18.55 20.86
CA ASN A 51 19.06 -19.72 20.45
C ASN A 51 17.62 -19.44 20.07
N LEU A 52 17.23 -18.17 19.98
CA LEU A 52 15.88 -17.76 19.63
C LEU A 52 15.55 -18.14 18.18
N GLU A 53 14.46 -18.87 17.97
CA GLU A 53 13.94 -19.26 16.66
C GLU A 53 12.63 -18.56 16.33
N ASP A 54 11.80 -18.23 17.34
CA ASP A 54 10.50 -17.59 17.20
C ASP A 54 10.41 -16.33 18.09
N ALA A 55 10.36 -15.17 17.45
CA ALA A 55 10.18 -13.85 18.07
C ALA A 55 8.78 -13.24 17.78
N GLY A 56 7.82 -14.06 17.35
CA GLY A 56 6.50 -13.60 16.95
C GLY A 56 5.80 -12.82 18.06
N TYR A 57 5.26 -11.64 17.70
CA TYR A 57 4.53 -10.73 18.59
C TYR A 57 5.25 -10.36 19.90
N MET A 58 6.58 -10.51 19.94
CA MET A 58 7.35 -10.37 21.19
C MET A 58 7.16 -9.02 21.87
N PHE A 59 7.09 -7.91 21.11
CA PHE A 59 6.90 -6.53 21.57
C PHE A 59 5.63 -5.90 21.03
N SER A 60 4.67 -6.71 20.63
CA SER A 60 3.42 -6.22 20.05
C SER A 60 2.43 -5.72 21.10
N THR A 61 1.49 -4.87 20.66
CA THR A 61 0.35 -4.43 21.46
C THR A 61 -0.94 -4.58 20.66
N PRO A 62 -2.11 -4.82 21.32
CA PRO A 62 -3.38 -4.86 20.60
C PRO A 62 -3.66 -3.55 19.87
N TYR A 63 -4.26 -3.63 18.69
CA TYR A 63 -4.57 -2.46 17.84
C TYR A 63 -5.50 -1.45 18.51
N GLU A 64 -6.38 -1.90 19.40
CA GLU A 64 -7.39 -1.07 20.07
C GLU A 64 -6.85 -0.32 21.28
N THR A 65 -5.59 -0.57 21.65
CA THR A 65 -5.00 0.09 22.81
C THR A 65 -4.71 1.55 22.49
N VAL A 66 -5.24 2.46 23.31
CA VAL A 66 -4.86 3.87 23.30
C VAL A 66 -4.03 4.13 24.53
N SER A 67 -2.73 4.35 24.37
CA SER A 67 -1.84 4.66 25.46
C SER A 67 -1.25 6.05 25.33
N THR A 68 -1.26 6.78 26.43
CA THR A 68 -0.53 8.06 26.59
C THR A 68 0.80 7.89 27.31
N ALA A 69 1.15 6.65 27.71
CA ALA A 69 2.38 6.40 28.43
C ALA A 69 3.59 6.54 27.49
N GLN A 70 4.62 7.20 28.00
CA GLN A 70 5.93 7.21 27.36
C GLN A 70 6.65 5.91 27.73
N ILE A 71 7.02 5.13 26.71
CA ILE A 71 7.82 3.93 26.85
C ILE A 71 9.27 4.32 26.57
N ASP A 72 10.20 3.82 27.38
CA ASP A 72 11.61 4.05 27.15
C ASP A 72 12.09 3.22 25.94
N PRO A 73 13.09 3.70 25.19
CA PRO A 73 13.69 2.92 24.10
C PRO A 73 14.24 1.59 24.62
N ILE A 74 14.09 0.54 23.82
CA ILE A 74 14.74 -0.77 24.09
C ILE A 74 16.05 -0.83 23.34
N ASP A 75 17.12 -1.21 24.01
CA ASP A 75 18.42 -1.51 23.37
C ASP A 75 18.42 -2.93 22.80
N PHE A 76 18.44 -3.01 21.47
CA PHE A 76 18.53 -4.28 20.73
C PHE A 76 19.95 -4.59 20.26
N SER A 77 20.97 -3.78 20.60
CA SER A 77 22.30 -3.89 20.04
C SER A 77 22.99 -5.22 20.33
N HIS A 78 22.62 -5.90 21.41
CA HIS A 78 23.16 -7.18 21.83
C HIS A 78 22.34 -8.41 21.34
N PHE A 79 21.21 -8.19 20.68
CA PHE A 79 20.37 -9.29 20.19
C PHE A 79 21.10 -10.07 19.08
N ASN A 80 21.22 -11.38 19.29
CA ASN A 80 21.65 -12.32 18.26
C ASN A 80 20.42 -12.95 17.61
N THR A 81 20.09 -12.52 16.40
CA THR A 81 18.90 -13.01 15.68
C THR A 81 19.23 -14.05 14.60
N SER A 82 20.47 -14.54 14.55
CA SER A 82 20.96 -15.45 13.50
C SER A 82 20.19 -16.76 13.36
N LYS A 83 19.44 -17.17 14.38
CA LYS A 83 18.59 -18.39 14.36
C LYS A 83 17.10 -18.08 14.22
N VAL A 84 16.71 -16.80 14.24
CA VAL A 84 15.30 -16.41 14.14
C VAL A 84 14.75 -16.76 12.76
N LYS A 85 13.61 -17.44 12.76
CA LYS A 85 12.85 -17.83 11.56
C LYS A 85 11.53 -17.10 11.46
N ILE A 86 10.91 -16.78 12.60
CA ILE A 86 9.59 -16.18 12.70
C ILE A 86 9.70 -14.82 13.40
N MET A 87 9.34 -13.76 12.69
CA MET A 87 9.22 -12.40 13.20
C MET A 87 7.80 -11.86 13.10
N THR A 88 6.81 -12.72 12.81
CA THR A 88 5.41 -12.34 12.63
C THR A 88 4.95 -11.39 13.72
N GLY A 89 4.54 -10.17 13.36
CA GLY A 89 4.02 -9.16 14.29
C GLY A 89 4.97 -8.74 15.41
N MET A 90 6.29 -8.97 15.32
CA MET A 90 7.22 -8.76 16.43
C MET A 90 7.05 -7.40 17.12
N PHE A 91 6.77 -6.34 16.36
CA PHE A 91 6.57 -4.98 16.85
C PHE A 91 5.16 -4.43 16.54
N ALA A 92 4.21 -5.28 16.12
CA ALA A 92 2.89 -4.83 15.69
C ALA A 92 2.17 -4.01 16.77
N GLY A 93 1.69 -2.82 16.39
CA GLY A 93 0.99 -1.90 17.29
C GLY A 93 1.87 -1.27 18.38
N SER A 94 3.17 -1.47 18.37
CA SER A 94 4.11 -1.05 19.41
C SER A 94 4.11 0.47 19.62
N TYR A 95 4.23 0.87 20.90
CA TYR A 95 4.41 2.26 21.34
C TYR A 95 5.87 2.66 21.55
N LEU A 96 6.83 1.81 21.15
CA LEU A 96 8.25 2.16 21.21
C LEU A 96 8.52 3.49 20.48
N PRO A 97 9.33 4.38 21.06
CA PRO A 97 9.64 5.68 20.45
C PRO A 97 10.58 5.52 19.23
N SER A 98 11.36 4.46 19.22
CA SER A 98 12.27 4.10 18.11
C SER A 98 12.54 2.60 18.11
N ILE A 99 12.92 2.08 16.96
CA ILE A 99 13.33 0.68 16.76
C ILE A 99 14.66 0.71 16.00
N ASP A 100 15.79 0.47 16.70
CA ASP A 100 17.11 0.32 16.08
C ASP A 100 17.50 -1.16 16.05
N ILE A 101 17.36 -1.77 14.89
CA ILE A 101 17.58 -3.19 14.64
C ILE A 101 18.51 -3.42 13.45
N ARG A 102 19.37 -2.45 13.14
CA ARG A 102 20.35 -2.53 12.04
C ARG A 102 21.34 -3.69 12.19
N ASN A 103 21.50 -4.20 13.41
CA ASN A 103 22.32 -5.37 13.74
C ASN A 103 21.60 -6.70 13.59
N PHE A 104 20.30 -6.73 13.29
CA PHE A 104 19.56 -7.98 13.16
C PHE A 104 20.05 -8.77 11.94
N ASP A 105 20.40 -10.04 12.20
CA ASP A 105 20.67 -11.01 11.15
C ASP A 105 19.37 -11.70 10.76
N THR A 106 18.88 -11.37 9.56
CA THR A 106 17.58 -11.86 9.07
C THR A 106 17.68 -12.98 8.03
N ARG A 107 18.89 -13.49 7.74
CA ARG A 107 19.15 -14.51 6.70
C ARG A 107 18.35 -15.80 6.85
N ASN A 108 17.81 -16.10 8.03
CA ASN A 108 17.03 -17.30 8.30
C ASN A 108 15.55 -17.02 8.52
N VAL A 109 15.13 -15.76 8.46
CA VAL A 109 13.73 -15.37 8.62
C VAL A 109 12.93 -15.79 7.39
N VAL A 110 11.80 -16.45 7.63
CA VAL A 110 10.87 -16.92 6.59
C VAL A 110 9.51 -16.24 6.67
N ASP A 111 9.12 -15.73 7.84
CA ASP A 111 7.83 -15.06 8.05
C ASP A 111 8.04 -13.72 8.77
N MET A 112 7.61 -12.63 8.09
CA MET A 112 7.64 -11.26 8.58
C MET A 112 6.26 -10.60 8.53
N GLN A 113 5.17 -11.38 8.42
CA GLN A 113 3.81 -10.85 8.35
C GLN A 113 3.54 -9.92 9.55
N TYR A 114 2.97 -8.75 9.32
CA TYR A 114 2.66 -7.73 10.35
C TYR A 114 3.84 -7.24 11.21
N THR A 115 5.09 -7.60 10.92
CA THR A 115 6.24 -7.36 11.83
C THR A 115 6.32 -5.91 12.32
N PHE A 116 6.06 -4.94 11.46
CA PHE A 116 6.10 -3.52 11.77
C PHE A 116 4.74 -2.83 11.57
N ALA A 117 3.63 -3.58 11.55
CA ALA A 117 2.33 -3.00 11.31
C ALA A 117 1.85 -2.11 12.46
N GLY A 118 1.25 -0.96 12.14
CA GLY A 118 0.57 -0.10 13.11
C GLY A 118 1.45 0.48 14.22
N LEU A 119 2.73 0.69 13.98
CA LEU A 119 3.64 1.38 14.92
C LEU A 119 3.07 2.74 15.30
N LYS A 120 3.07 3.07 16.60
CA LYS A 120 2.37 4.26 17.12
C LYS A 120 3.26 5.51 17.24
N ASN A 121 4.56 5.33 17.50
CA ASN A 121 5.47 6.45 17.78
C ASN A 121 6.72 6.48 16.90
N VAL A 122 7.01 5.39 16.17
CA VAL A 122 8.18 5.33 15.30
C VAL A 122 7.96 6.24 14.08
N ARG A 123 8.91 7.14 13.85
CA ARG A 123 8.88 8.08 12.72
C ARG A 123 9.82 7.71 11.58
N HIS A 124 10.87 6.97 11.87
CA HIS A 124 11.91 6.58 10.91
C HIS A 124 12.26 5.11 11.10
N LEU A 125 12.26 4.35 10.02
CA LEU A 125 12.61 2.93 10.04
C LEU A 125 13.55 2.62 8.88
N ASP A 126 14.74 2.15 9.24
CA ASP A 126 15.77 1.79 8.26
C ASP A 126 16.04 0.28 8.30
N LEU A 127 15.65 -0.40 7.21
CA LEU A 127 15.73 -1.85 7.06
C LEU A 127 16.57 -2.28 5.84
N HIS A 128 17.39 -1.37 5.28
CA HIS A 128 18.19 -1.65 4.08
C HIS A 128 19.19 -2.81 4.25
N GLY A 129 19.56 -3.13 5.50
CA GLY A 129 20.48 -4.23 5.82
C GLY A 129 19.81 -5.61 5.97
N PHE A 130 18.48 -5.68 5.87
CA PHE A 130 17.78 -6.95 6.03
C PHE A 130 17.96 -7.85 4.82
N ASP A 131 18.41 -9.07 5.06
CA ASP A 131 18.35 -10.15 4.08
C ASP A 131 16.95 -10.79 4.12
N VAL A 132 16.16 -10.53 3.09
CA VAL A 132 14.78 -11.02 2.95
C VAL A 132 14.66 -12.14 1.91
N SER A 133 15.78 -12.69 1.45
CA SER A 133 15.82 -13.68 0.35
C SER A 133 15.07 -14.98 0.65
N LYS A 134 14.93 -15.35 1.92
CA LYS A 134 14.15 -16.53 2.36
C LYS A 134 12.74 -16.20 2.81
N VAL A 135 12.40 -14.93 2.92
CA VAL A 135 11.07 -14.52 3.37
C VAL A 135 10.03 -14.89 2.31
N ASN A 136 8.98 -15.57 2.73
CA ASN A 136 7.88 -15.98 1.85
C ASN A 136 6.51 -15.43 2.30
N ASN A 137 6.47 -14.68 3.40
CA ASN A 137 5.27 -14.01 3.90
C ASN A 137 5.63 -12.63 4.46
N ILE A 138 5.13 -11.57 3.81
CA ILE A 138 5.26 -10.16 4.22
C ILE A 138 3.91 -9.45 4.32
N GLY A 139 2.80 -10.19 4.36
CA GLY A 139 1.45 -9.60 4.32
C GLY A 139 1.30 -8.48 5.35
N ALA A 140 0.88 -7.30 4.89
CA ALA A 140 0.63 -6.10 5.68
C ALA A 140 1.78 -5.70 6.64
N ILE A 141 3.04 -6.01 6.28
CA ILE A 141 4.22 -5.82 7.17
C ILE A 141 4.36 -4.38 7.67
N PHE A 142 3.96 -3.36 6.89
CA PHE A 142 4.01 -1.94 7.27
C PHE A 142 2.62 -1.29 7.35
N SER A 143 1.54 -2.04 7.20
CA SER A 143 0.19 -1.50 7.14
C SER A 143 -0.18 -0.71 8.41
N GLY A 144 -0.90 0.42 8.24
CA GLY A 144 -1.42 1.22 9.35
C GLY A 144 -0.38 2.05 10.12
N ASN A 145 0.82 2.25 9.56
CA ASN A 145 1.86 3.09 10.15
C ASN A 145 1.57 4.58 9.93
N SER A 146 0.55 5.10 10.60
CA SER A 146 0.07 6.47 10.41
C SER A 146 1.06 7.57 10.85
N THR A 147 2.09 7.23 11.61
CA THR A 147 3.10 8.17 12.15
C THR A 147 4.46 8.08 11.47
N LEU A 148 4.73 7.00 10.70
CA LEU A 148 6.01 6.78 10.05
C LEU A 148 6.21 7.78 8.91
N VAL A 149 7.33 8.53 8.96
CA VAL A 149 7.68 9.59 8.00
C VAL A 149 8.65 9.09 6.94
N SER A 150 9.62 8.25 7.33
CA SER A 150 10.55 7.65 6.39
C SER A 150 10.71 6.14 6.58
N LEU A 151 10.83 5.44 5.45
CA LEU A 151 11.04 3.99 5.39
C LEU A 151 12.08 3.67 4.32
N ASN A 152 13.16 2.98 4.72
CA ASN A 152 14.21 2.56 3.81
C ASN A 152 14.21 1.04 3.64
N LEU A 153 13.88 0.56 2.44
CA LEU A 153 13.84 -0.84 2.02
C LEU A 153 14.81 -1.11 0.86
N ALA A 154 15.85 -0.29 0.73
CA ALA A 154 16.79 -0.44 -0.37
C ALA A 154 17.36 -1.87 -0.43
N ASN A 155 17.42 -2.42 -1.65
CA ASN A 155 17.95 -3.73 -1.99
C ASN A 155 17.16 -4.94 -1.43
N TRP A 156 15.90 -4.78 -1.04
CA TRP A 156 15.07 -5.93 -0.70
C TRP A 156 14.80 -6.79 -1.93
N GLN A 157 15.30 -8.04 -1.90
CA GLN A 157 15.13 -9.04 -2.95
C GLN A 157 14.01 -10.00 -2.55
N LEU A 158 12.81 -9.79 -3.08
CA LEU A 158 11.59 -10.50 -2.67
C LEU A 158 11.20 -11.60 -3.67
N ASP A 159 12.17 -12.42 -4.06
CA ASP A 159 11.99 -13.43 -5.10
C ASP A 159 10.99 -14.55 -4.75
N SER A 160 10.73 -14.76 -3.47
CA SER A 160 9.76 -15.77 -2.99
C SER A 160 8.37 -15.21 -2.72
N ILE A 161 8.16 -13.89 -2.90
CA ILE A 161 6.89 -13.24 -2.60
C ILE A 161 5.98 -13.23 -3.83
N HIS A 162 4.71 -13.59 -3.61
CA HIS A 162 3.66 -13.60 -4.63
C HIS A 162 2.54 -12.59 -4.35
N ALA A 163 2.36 -12.16 -3.11
CA ALA A 163 1.39 -11.16 -2.72
C ALA A 163 2.05 -10.03 -1.94
N MET A 164 1.75 -8.80 -2.32
CA MET A 164 2.17 -7.55 -1.68
C MET A 164 0.94 -6.69 -1.35
N ASP A 165 -0.18 -7.36 -1.09
CA ASP A 165 -1.42 -6.68 -0.75
C ASP A 165 -1.24 -5.83 0.52
N SER A 166 -1.75 -4.61 0.46
CA SER A 166 -1.74 -3.67 1.59
C SER A 166 -0.36 -3.39 2.21
N LEU A 167 0.75 -3.64 1.47
CA LEU A 167 2.12 -3.58 2.02
C LEU A 167 2.41 -2.25 2.73
N PHE A 168 2.00 -1.12 2.13
CA PHE A 168 2.18 0.24 2.62
C PHE A 168 0.85 0.94 2.96
N ALA A 169 -0.26 0.19 3.05
CA ALA A 169 -1.58 0.79 3.26
C ALA A 169 -1.70 1.54 4.59
N GLY A 170 -2.33 2.73 4.56
CA GLY A 170 -2.56 3.54 5.76
C GLY A 170 -1.31 4.23 6.33
N MET A 171 -0.27 4.42 5.52
CA MET A 171 0.94 5.15 5.93
C MET A 171 0.75 6.66 5.74
N HIS A 172 -0.15 7.25 6.53
CA HIS A 172 -0.66 8.61 6.33
C HIS A 172 0.41 9.71 6.39
N ALA A 173 1.49 9.52 7.17
CA ALA A 173 2.56 10.52 7.33
C ALA A 173 3.80 10.25 6.48
N LEU A 174 3.82 9.17 5.69
CA LEU A 174 4.98 8.77 4.90
C LEU A 174 5.29 9.81 3.81
N THR A 175 6.48 10.38 3.84
CA THR A 175 6.97 11.33 2.85
C THR A 175 8.22 10.84 2.12
N ASP A 176 8.98 9.95 2.74
CA ASP A 176 10.23 9.42 2.21
C ASP A 176 10.20 7.89 2.20
N LEU A 177 10.11 7.30 1.01
CA LEU A 177 10.09 5.85 0.79
C LEU A 177 11.20 5.47 -0.18
N ASN A 178 12.24 4.79 0.33
CA ASN A 178 13.35 4.32 -0.49
C ASN A 178 13.13 2.86 -0.92
N LEU A 179 12.83 2.66 -2.21
CA LEU A 179 12.65 1.35 -2.86
C LEU A 179 13.77 1.04 -3.86
N THR A 180 14.94 1.69 -3.76
CA THR A 180 16.07 1.43 -4.68
C THR A 180 16.47 -0.04 -4.63
N GLY A 181 16.43 -0.73 -5.78
CA GLY A 181 16.77 -2.15 -5.88
C GLY A 181 15.73 -3.11 -5.28
N PHE A 182 14.53 -2.63 -4.93
CA PHE A 182 13.40 -3.46 -4.51
C PHE A 182 12.85 -4.27 -5.69
N THR A 183 12.63 -5.58 -5.52
CA THR A 183 12.21 -6.47 -6.62
C THR A 183 10.78 -7.00 -6.44
N THR A 184 10.06 -7.17 -7.58
CA THR A 184 8.66 -7.63 -7.57
C THR A 184 8.38 -8.73 -8.61
N LYS A 185 9.41 -9.36 -9.17
CA LYS A 185 9.34 -10.24 -10.36
C LYS A 185 8.41 -11.46 -10.27
N ASN A 186 8.01 -11.87 -9.07
CA ASN A 186 7.10 -13.01 -8.87
C ASN A 186 5.76 -12.62 -8.27
N VAL A 187 5.53 -11.33 -8.07
CA VAL A 187 4.30 -10.81 -7.48
C VAL A 187 3.14 -10.94 -8.46
N THR A 188 2.04 -11.49 -7.98
CA THR A 188 0.79 -11.67 -8.74
C THR A 188 -0.34 -10.79 -8.23
N ASP A 189 -0.20 -10.26 -7.00
CA ASP A 189 -1.21 -9.46 -6.32
C ASP A 189 -0.59 -8.23 -5.66
N MET A 190 -1.06 -7.03 -6.07
CA MET A 190 -0.63 -5.72 -5.55
C MET A 190 -1.84 -4.87 -5.10
N HIS A 191 -2.99 -5.50 -4.78
CA HIS A 191 -4.15 -4.74 -4.39
C HIS A 191 -3.91 -3.94 -3.09
N HIS A 192 -4.44 -2.73 -3.02
CA HIS A 192 -4.28 -1.81 -1.88
C HIS A 192 -2.84 -1.44 -1.51
N MET A 193 -1.81 -1.75 -2.34
CA MET A 193 -0.40 -1.66 -1.93
C MET A 193 0.00 -0.30 -1.37
N PHE A 194 -0.49 0.80 -1.94
CA PHE A 194 -0.22 2.18 -1.53
C PHE A 194 -1.51 2.93 -1.16
N THR A 195 -2.57 2.24 -0.74
CA THR A 195 -3.81 2.89 -0.32
C THR A 195 -3.57 3.80 0.89
N GLU A 196 -4.12 5.04 0.85
CA GLU A 196 -4.07 6.00 1.97
C GLU A 196 -2.65 6.42 2.40
N CYS A 197 -1.71 6.56 1.45
CA CYS A 197 -0.41 7.19 1.69
C CYS A 197 -0.53 8.71 1.50
N HIS A 198 -1.28 9.38 2.39
CA HIS A 198 -1.79 10.73 2.22
C HIS A 198 -0.71 11.82 2.05
N ALA A 199 0.49 11.64 2.62
CA ALA A 199 1.56 12.63 2.59
C ALA A 199 2.60 12.39 1.48
N LEU A 200 2.53 11.25 0.78
CA LEU A 200 3.48 10.90 -0.26
C LEU A 200 3.25 11.80 -1.49
N THR A 201 4.29 12.56 -1.88
CA THR A 201 4.20 13.51 -3.00
C THR A 201 4.77 12.97 -4.31
N THR A 202 5.70 12.03 -4.21
CA THR A 202 6.37 11.39 -5.34
C THR A 202 6.50 9.90 -5.09
N LEU A 203 6.29 9.09 -6.13
CA LEU A 203 6.46 7.64 -6.06
C LEU A 203 7.06 7.15 -7.39
N ASP A 204 8.29 6.65 -7.30
CA ASP A 204 8.99 6.05 -8.44
C ASP A 204 8.94 4.52 -8.34
N LEU A 205 8.19 3.91 -9.25
CA LEU A 205 8.03 2.46 -9.36
C LEU A 205 8.69 1.90 -10.63
N SER A 206 9.64 2.63 -11.20
CA SER A 206 10.34 2.23 -12.44
C SER A 206 11.14 0.91 -12.32
N SER A 207 11.44 0.46 -11.10
CA SER A 207 12.08 -0.84 -10.84
C SER A 207 11.11 -2.01 -10.72
N PHE A 208 9.78 -1.76 -10.70
CA PHE A 208 8.80 -2.82 -10.50
C PHE A 208 8.60 -3.64 -11.78
N ASP A 209 8.73 -4.96 -11.66
CA ASP A 209 8.26 -5.91 -12.66
C ASP A 209 6.83 -6.35 -12.30
N THR A 210 5.86 -5.88 -13.09
CA THR A 210 4.45 -6.18 -12.89
C THR A 210 3.92 -7.23 -13.90
N SER A 211 4.81 -7.89 -14.64
CA SER A 211 4.44 -8.80 -15.73
C SER A 211 3.59 -10.00 -15.31
N LYS A 212 3.61 -10.37 -14.03
CA LYS A 212 2.79 -11.46 -13.47
C LYS A 212 1.59 -10.98 -12.66
N VAL A 213 1.44 -9.67 -12.46
CA VAL A 213 0.36 -9.12 -11.63
C VAL A 213 -0.99 -9.29 -12.33
N THR A 214 -1.96 -9.78 -11.58
CA THR A 214 -3.35 -9.98 -12.02
C THR A 214 -4.35 -9.05 -11.34
N ASP A 215 -4.02 -8.55 -10.14
CA ASP A 215 -4.87 -7.63 -9.37
C ASP A 215 -4.10 -6.37 -8.94
N MET A 216 -4.62 -5.20 -9.35
CA MET A 216 -4.15 -3.86 -8.97
C MET A 216 -5.29 -3.02 -8.37
N ASN A 217 -6.33 -3.67 -7.84
CA ASN A 217 -7.48 -3.02 -7.23
C ASN A 217 -7.03 -2.08 -6.09
N ASN A 218 -7.51 -0.82 -6.10
CA ASN A 218 -7.20 0.21 -5.10
C ASN A 218 -5.69 0.52 -4.90
N MET A 219 -4.81 0.15 -5.84
CA MET A 219 -3.35 0.20 -5.63
C MET A 219 -2.85 1.58 -5.16
N PHE A 220 -3.40 2.66 -5.68
CA PHE A 220 -3.02 4.04 -5.34
C PHE A 220 -4.17 4.84 -4.71
N ARG A 221 -5.25 4.21 -4.27
CA ARG A 221 -6.44 4.89 -3.78
C ARG A 221 -6.14 5.83 -2.60
N ASP A 222 -6.79 7.00 -2.59
CA ASP A 222 -6.76 8.00 -1.51
C ASP A 222 -5.37 8.61 -1.25
N ASN A 223 -4.54 8.82 -2.31
CA ASN A 223 -3.24 9.48 -2.22
C ASN A 223 -3.34 10.98 -2.52
N PHE A 224 -3.90 11.75 -1.60
CA PHE A 224 -4.29 13.15 -1.82
C PHE A 224 -3.13 14.11 -2.14
N ALA A 225 -1.90 13.80 -1.74
CA ALA A 225 -0.73 14.64 -1.99
C ALA A 225 0.12 14.18 -3.18
N LEU A 226 -0.15 13.00 -3.77
CA LEU A 226 0.69 12.39 -4.80
C LEU A 226 0.59 13.17 -6.12
N LYS A 227 1.71 13.80 -6.52
CA LYS A 227 1.83 14.62 -7.73
C LYS A 227 2.56 13.92 -8.86
N ASN A 228 3.61 13.17 -8.51
CA ASN A 228 4.45 12.50 -9.48
C ASN A 228 4.43 10.99 -9.23
N LEU A 229 3.91 10.26 -10.18
CA LEU A 229 3.84 8.80 -10.16
C LEU A 229 4.50 8.25 -11.43
N ASN A 230 5.58 7.50 -11.27
CA ASN A 230 6.29 6.88 -12.38
C ASN A 230 5.88 5.40 -12.54
N LEU A 231 5.10 5.12 -13.58
CA LEU A 231 4.61 3.78 -13.95
C LEU A 231 5.24 3.26 -15.25
N SER A 232 6.37 3.81 -15.67
CA SER A 232 6.96 3.53 -16.99
C SER A 232 7.36 2.07 -17.20
N SER A 233 7.60 1.31 -16.11
CA SER A 233 7.92 -0.13 -16.15
C SER A 233 6.68 -1.04 -16.14
N PHE A 234 5.47 -0.48 -15.90
CA PHE A 234 4.29 -1.32 -15.70
C PHE A 234 3.90 -2.09 -16.95
N ASN A 235 3.89 -3.41 -16.82
CA ASN A 235 3.32 -4.35 -17.77
C ASN A 235 2.01 -4.89 -17.19
N THR A 236 0.88 -4.42 -17.74
CA THR A 236 -0.44 -4.79 -17.23
C THR A 236 -1.13 -5.89 -18.07
N SER A 237 -0.39 -6.55 -18.97
CA SER A 237 -0.93 -7.54 -19.92
C SER A 237 -1.60 -8.76 -19.26
N ASN A 238 -1.38 -9.00 -17.97
CA ASN A 238 -2.02 -10.05 -17.19
C ASN A 238 -3.04 -9.52 -16.17
N VAL A 239 -3.18 -8.21 -16.04
CA VAL A 239 -4.11 -7.61 -15.07
C VAL A 239 -5.55 -7.81 -15.51
N THR A 240 -6.39 -8.27 -14.58
CA THR A 240 -7.83 -8.47 -14.79
C THR A 240 -8.69 -7.52 -13.98
N ASN A 241 -8.14 -6.93 -12.91
CA ASN A 241 -8.86 -6.06 -11.98
C ASN A 241 -8.07 -4.76 -11.73
N MET A 242 -8.64 -3.61 -12.13
CA MET A 242 -8.14 -2.25 -11.91
C MET A 242 -9.17 -1.37 -11.17
N LYS A 243 -10.11 -2.02 -10.43
CA LYS A 243 -11.13 -1.30 -9.69
C LYS A 243 -10.50 -0.26 -8.76
N GLU A 244 -10.99 0.99 -8.84
CA GLU A 244 -10.60 2.10 -7.96
C GLU A 244 -9.07 2.38 -7.89
N MET A 245 -8.29 1.98 -8.93
CA MET A 245 -6.83 2.03 -8.90
C MET A 245 -6.28 3.43 -8.59
N PHE A 246 -6.91 4.49 -9.11
CA PHE A 246 -6.53 5.89 -8.91
C PHE A 246 -7.64 6.71 -8.24
N ARG A 247 -8.51 6.05 -7.48
CA ARG A 247 -9.64 6.74 -6.84
C ARG A 247 -9.15 7.75 -5.81
N HIS A 248 -9.68 9.00 -5.87
CA HIS A 248 -9.34 10.12 -5.01
C HIS A 248 -7.88 10.61 -5.10
N ASP A 249 -7.19 10.33 -6.21
CA ASP A 249 -5.83 10.83 -6.48
C ASP A 249 -5.91 12.17 -7.22
N GLY A 250 -6.48 13.15 -6.58
CA GLY A 250 -6.93 14.40 -7.21
C GLY A 250 -5.82 15.27 -7.78
N VAL A 251 -4.56 15.09 -7.39
CA VAL A 251 -3.44 15.98 -7.77
C VAL A 251 -2.39 15.33 -8.68
N ILE A 252 -2.53 14.06 -9.04
CA ILE A 252 -1.63 13.41 -10.01
C ILE A 252 -1.88 14.03 -11.39
N TYR A 253 -0.88 14.75 -11.91
CA TYR A 253 -0.92 15.28 -13.27
C TYR A 253 0.49 15.61 -13.81
N PRO A 254 0.83 15.16 -15.04
CA PRO A 254 0.03 14.25 -15.87
C PRO A 254 -0.02 12.83 -15.27
N LEU A 255 -1.14 12.14 -15.45
CA LEU A 255 -1.24 10.72 -15.16
C LEU A 255 -0.93 9.96 -16.46
N ASP A 256 0.23 9.30 -16.50
CA ASP A 256 0.67 8.53 -17.67
C ASP A 256 0.32 7.04 -17.52
N VAL A 257 -0.66 6.60 -18.30
CA VAL A 257 -1.10 5.19 -18.40
C VAL A 257 -0.86 4.63 -19.81
N SER A 258 0.05 5.23 -20.57
CA SER A 258 0.34 4.86 -21.96
C SER A 258 0.92 3.44 -22.10
N THR A 259 1.53 2.90 -21.06
CA THR A 259 2.06 1.53 -21.02
C THR A 259 0.99 0.47 -20.72
N PHE A 260 -0.23 0.86 -20.33
CA PHE A 260 -1.25 -0.08 -19.87
C PHE A 260 -1.83 -0.88 -21.03
N ASP A 261 -1.74 -2.19 -20.93
CA ASP A 261 -2.47 -3.15 -21.75
C ASP A 261 -3.72 -3.61 -21.00
N THR A 262 -4.89 -3.23 -21.49
CA THR A 262 -6.16 -3.47 -20.80
C THR A 262 -7.00 -4.60 -21.40
N ARG A 263 -6.45 -5.33 -22.37
CA ARG A 263 -7.19 -6.39 -23.11
C ARG A 263 -7.78 -7.50 -22.25
N LYS A 264 -7.22 -7.75 -21.06
CA LYS A 264 -7.71 -8.76 -20.10
C LYS A 264 -8.49 -8.17 -18.95
N VAL A 265 -8.53 -6.84 -18.83
CA VAL A 265 -9.20 -6.19 -17.70
C VAL A 265 -10.71 -6.36 -17.83
N THR A 266 -11.31 -6.87 -16.75
CA THR A 266 -12.77 -7.10 -16.66
C THR A 266 -13.45 -6.12 -15.75
N ASN A 267 -12.73 -5.49 -14.82
CA ASN A 267 -13.28 -4.54 -13.86
C ASN A 267 -12.43 -3.26 -13.78
N MET A 268 -13.09 -2.12 -14.08
CA MET A 268 -12.55 -0.75 -13.94
C MET A 268 -13.51 0.15 -13.14
N ASP A 269 -14.35 -0.40 -12.23
CA ASP A 269 -15.24 0.42 -11.40
C ASP A 269 -14.44 1.49 -10.68
N GLY A 270 -14.89 2.75 -10.79
CA GLY A 270 -14.28 3.87 -10.10
C GLY A 270 -12.79 4.12 -10.38
N MET A 271 -12.21 3.56 -11.45
CA MET A 271 -10.75 3.62 -11.69
C MET A 271 -10.19 5.04 -11.62
N PHE A 272 -10.92 6.02 -12.14
CA PHE A 272 -10.57 7.44 -12.14
C PHE A 272 -11.58 8.30 -11.35
N TYR A 273 -12.28 7.70 -10.38
CA TYR A 273 -13.26 8.41 -9.56
C TYR A 273 -12.58 9.49 -8.73
N TRP A 274 -13.03 10.75 -8.89
CA TRP A 274 -12.47 11.93 -8.23
C TRP A 274 -10.96 12.12 -8.45
N THR A 275 -10.50 11.87 -9.68
CA THR A 275 -9.11 12.03 -10.12
C THR A 275 -8.95 13.32 -10.94
N LEU A 276 -7.72 13.79 -11.14
CA LEU A 276 -7.38 14.94 -11.99
C LEU A 276 -8.10 16.23 -11.58
N MET A 277 -8.18 16.52 -10.29
CA MET A 277 -8.81 17.72 -9.75
C MET A 277 -8.04 19.01 -10.08
N SER A 278 -6.78 18.90 -10.54
CA SER A 278 -5.89 19.99 -10.94
C SER A 278 -4.95 19.50 -12.05
N PRO A 279 -4.63 20.32 -13.07
CA PRO A 279 -5.17 21.66 -13.35
C PRO A 279 -6.58 21.63 -13.94
N GLU A 280 -7.24 22.83 -14.01
CA GLU A 280 -8.62 22.97 -14.51
C GLU A 280 -8.86 22.41 -15.92
N ASN A 281 -7.82 22.37 -16.76
CA ASN A 281 -7.87 21.85 -18.13
C ASN A 281 -7.15 20.49 -18.26
N ALA A 282 -7.15 19.68 -17.21
CA ALA A 282 -6.51 18.37 -17.24
C ALA A 282 -7.02 17.49 -18.40
N THR A 283 -6.11 16.74 -18.98
CA THR A 283 -6.40 15.72 -19.99
C THR A 283 -6.13 14.35 -19.42
N LEU A 284 -6.95 13.37 -19.77
CA LEU A 284 -6.73 11.96 -19.50
C LEU A 284 -6.56 11.23 -20.84
N ASP A 285 -5.42 10.59 -21.04
CA ASP A 285 -5.17 9.84 -22.26
C ASP A 285 -5.28 8.34 -22.00
N ILE A 286 -6.38 7.74 -22.47
CA ILE A 286 -6.67 6.31 -22.46
C ILE A 286 -6.82 5.77 -23.90
N SER A 287 -6.18 6.42 -24.88
CA SER A 287 -6.29 6.04 -26.29
C SER A 287 -5.73 4.64 -26.60
N ASN A 288 -4.90 4.12 -25.72
CA ASN A 288 -4.38 2.75 -25.77
C ASN A 288 -5.31 1.70 -25.13
N PHE A 289 -6.38 2.10 -24.43
CA PHE A 289 -7.26 1.15 -23.74
C PHE A 289 -8.10 0.35 -24.74
N ASP A 290 -8.01 -0.96 -24.60
CA ASP A 290 -8.89 -1.94 -25.25
C ASP A 290 -9.81 -2.54 -24.18
N THR A 291 -11.09 -2.20 -24.23
CA THR A 291 -12.06 -2.56 -23.20
C THR A 291 -13.05 -3.64 -23.65
N ARG A 292 -12.70 -4.42 -24.70
CA ARG A 292 -13.59 -5.48 -25.21
C ARG A 292 -13.86 -6.60 -24.22
N SER A 293 -12.99 -6.80 -23.23
CA SER A 293 -13.19 -7.76 -22.12
C SER A 293 -13.88 -7.15 -20.89
N LEU A 294 -14.12 -5.84 -20.89
CA LEU A 294 -14.65 -5.12 -19.73
C LEU A 294 -16.10 -5.53 -19.45
N THR A 295 -16.39 -5.92 -18.21
CA THR A 295 -17.73 -6.29 -17.74
C THR A 295 -18.28 -5.36 -16.68
N SER A 296 -17.41 -4.56 -16.02
CA SER A 296 -17.81 -3.57 -15.04
C SER A 296 -16.97 -2.29 -15.15
N ALA A 297 -17.64 -1.12 -15.20
CA ALA A 297 -17.05 0.21 -15.29
C ALA A 297 -17.90 1.25 -14.53
N LEU A 298 -18.56 0.83 -13.44
CA LEU A 298 -19.44 1.69 -12.65
C LEU A 298 -18.65 2.87 -12.09
N GLY A 299 -19.10 4.09 -12.39
CA GLY A 299 -18.50 5.31 -11.87
C GLY A 299 -17.06 5.57 -12.31
N MET A 300 -16.59 4.94 -13.39
CA MET A 300 -15.18 4.95 -13.81
C MET A 300 -14.59 6.38 -13.89
N PHE A 301 -15.36 7.34 -14.35
CA PHE A 301 -14.95 8.75 -14.50
C PHE A 301 -15.73 9.70 -13.60
N ASN A 302 -16.53 9.23 -12.64
CA ASN A 302 -17.32 10.09 -11.79
C ASN A 302 -16.45 11.12 -11.06
N TYR A 303 -16.92 12.37 -11.02
CA TYR A 303 -16.24 13.49 -10.35
C TYR A 303 -14.84 13.81 -10.87
N THR A 304 -14.37 13.23 -11.99
CA THR A 304 -13.10 13.68 -12.59
C THR A 304 -13.24 15.10 -13.14
N LYS A 305 -12.18 15.91 -13.06
CA LYS A 305 -12.15 17.27 -13.59
C LYS A 305 -11.47 17.36 -14.97
N ALA A 306 -11.21 16.23 -15.58
CA ALA A 306 -10.68 16.21 -16.94
C ALA A 306 -11.57 17.02 -17.87
N LYS A 307 -10.95 17.91 -18.66
CA LYS A 307 -11.61 18.63 -19.74
C LYS A 307 -11.71 17.78 -20.99
N THR A 308 -10.71 16.95 -21.23
CA THR A 308 -10.63 16.08 -22.40
C THR A 308 -10.21 14.68 -21.99
N ILE A 309 -10.93 13.67 -22.47
CA ILE A 309 -10.55 12.28 -22.37
C ILE A 309 -10.25 11.79 -23.80
N TYR A 310 -8.98 11.49 -24.08
CA TYR A 310 -8.59 10.85 -25.33
C TYR A 310 -8.85 9.36 -25.27
N ALA A 311 -9.58 8.83 -26.25
CA ALA A 311 -9.85 7.40 -26.39
C ALA A 311 -9.71 6.96 -27.84
N SER A 312 -9.81 5.65 -28.09
CA SER A 312 -9.87 5.05 -29.43
C SER A 312 -11.17 4.27 -29.63
N ASP A 313 -11.39 3.77 -30.87
CA ASP A 313 -12.54 2.90 -31.17
C ASP A 313 -12.50 1.54 -30.47
N GLN A 314 -11.38 1.22 -29.81
CA GLN A 314 -11.26 -0.01 -29.00
C GLN A 314 -11.87 0.16 -27.59
N PHE A 315 -12.14 1.40 -27.17
CA PHE A 315 -12.88 1.64 -25.94
C PHE A 315 -14.36 1.36 -26.20
N THR A 316 -14.89 0.34 -25.58
CA THR A 316 -16.30 -0.07 -25.70
C THR A 316 -16.86 -0.50 -24.37
N VAL A 317 -18.14 -0.26 -24.14
CA VAL A 317 -18.90 -0.67 -22.95
C VAL A 317 -19.98 -1.70 -23.28
N ASN A 318 -19.89 -2.34 -24.44
CA ASN A 318 -20.91 -3.25 -24.94
C ASN A 318 -21.15 -4.48 -24.04
N ASN A 319 -20.13 -4.91 -23.30
CA ASN A 319 -20.21 -6.05 -22.39
C ASN A 319 -20.43 -5.61 -20.93
N VAL A 320 -20.44 -4.30 -20.67
CA VAL A 320 -20.74 -3.77 -19.32
C VAL A 320 -22.23 -3.93 -19.09
N ALA A 321 -22.61 -4.52 -17.94
CA ALA A 321 -24.00 -4.70 -17.57
C ALA A 321 -24.75 -3.38 -17.69
N PRO A 322 -25.98 -3.36 -18.26
CA PRO A 322 -26.74 -2.14 -18.45
C PRO A 322 -27.26 -1.63 -17.11
N HIS A 323 -26.38 -1.07 -16.31
CA HIS A 323 -26.80 -0.21 -15.23
C HIS A 323 -27.06 1.17 -15.84
N PRO A 324 -28.23 1.77 -15.65
CA PRO A 324 -28.55 3.09 -16.21
C PRO A 324 -27.66 4.19 -15.63
N HIS A 325 -26.60 3.85 -14.89
CA HIS A 325 -25.96 4.72 -13.93
C HIS A 325 -24.48 4.95 -14.22
N GLU A 326 -24.18 6.19 -14.46
CA GLU A 326 -23.21 6.90 -13.63
C GLU A 326 -21.74 6.58 -13.95
N MET A 327 -21.36 6.71 -15.22
CA MET A 327 -19.94 6.69 -15.60
C MET A 327 -19.29 8.08 -15.52
N PHE A 328 -20.12 9.17 -15.56
CA PHE A 328 -19.68 10.56 -15.70
C PHE A 328 -20.33 11.55 -14.73
N ILE A 329 -20.79 11.11 -13.54
CA ILE A 329 -21.41 12.02 -12.56
C ILE A 329 -20.51 13.24 -12.30
N THR A 330 -21.10 14.43 -12.39
CA THR A 330 -20.47 15.71 -12.02
C THR A 330 -19.18 16.03 -12.81
N ASN A 331 -19.08 15.56 -14.06
CA ASN A 331 -17.95 15.87 -14.95
C ASN A 331 -18.17 17.20 -15.70
N THR A 332 -18.44 18.26 -14.98
CA THR A 332 -18.89 19.55 -15.52
C THR A 332 -17.91 20.23 -16.49
N ASN A 333 -16.64 19.84 -16.49
CA ASN A 333 -15.61 20.40 -17.39
C ASN A 333 -15.46 19.60 -18.68
N LEU A 334 -16.04 18.40 -18.75
CA LEU A 334 -15.78 17.44 -19.83
C LEU A 334 -16.42 17.91 -21.15
N VAL A 335 -15.61 17.89 -22.20
CA VAL A 335 -16.04 18.25 -23.57
C VAL A 335 -15.52 17.18 -24.53
N GLY A 336 -16.43 16.59 -25.30
CA GLY A 336 -16.11 15.66 -26.38
C GLY A 336 -15.46 16.35 -27.58
N GLY A 337 -14.85 15.58 -28.47
CA GLY A 337 -14.04 16.09 -29.57
C GLY A 337 -14.79 16.90 -30.62
N ASN A 338 -16.10 16.75 -30.72
CA ASN A 338 -16.98 17.52 -31.62
C ASN A 338 -17.77 18.62 -30.85
N GLY A 339 -17.40 18.89 -29.61
CA GLY A 339 -17.97 19.95 -28.77
C GLY A 339 -19.14 19.53 -27.88
N THR A 340 -19.44 18.22 -27.76
CA THR A 340 -20.47 17.75 -26.83
C THR A 340 -20.05 18.04 -25.40
N GLN A 341 -20.79 18.88 -24.71
CA GLN A 341 -20.56 19.22 -23.31
C GLN A 341 -21.35 18.30 -22.38
N TYR A 342 -20.80 18.03 -21.23
CA TYR A 342 -21.52 17.31 -20.17
C TYR A 342 -22.72 18.12 -19.69
N VAL A 343 -23.90 17.51 -19.70
CA VAL A 343 -25.14 18.08 -19.19
C VAL A 343 -25.89 17.02 -18.37
N TRP A 344 -26.25 17.36 -17.15
CA TRP A 344 -27.11 16.51 -16.33
C TRP A 344 -28.49 16.30 -17.00
N PRO A 345 -29.07 15.09 -17.08
CA PRO A 345 -28.64 13.82 -16.49
C PRO A 345 -27.82 12.91 -17.41
N ASN A 346 -27.16 13.40 -18.45
CA ASN A 346 -26.41 12.62 -19.44
C ASN A 346 -25.09 12.10 -18.86
N ASN A 347 -25.17 11.23 -17.87
CA ASN A 347 -24.03 10.71 -17.09
C ASN A 347 -23.78 9.20 -17.27
N SER A 348 -24.53 8.57 -18.17
CA SER A 348 -24.47 7.12 -18.37
C SER A 348 -23.35 6.68 -19.31
N SER A 349 -23.05 5.39 -19.31
CA SER A 349 -22.07 4.74 -20.19
C SER A 349 -22.38 4.89 -21.68
N GLN A 350 -23.62 5.24 -22.07
CA GLN A 350 -23.97 5.50 -23.47
C GLN A 350 -23.18 6.63 -24.11
N TYR A 351 -22.61 7.56 -23.30
CA TYR A 351 -21.76 8.65 -23.79
C TYR A 351 -20.26 8.28 -23.81
N ALA A 352 -19.89 7.05 -23.41
CA ALA A 352 -18.52 6.57 -23.36
C ALA A 352 -17.99 6.12 -24.72
N HIS A 353 -18.02 7.03 -25.70
CA HIS A 353 -17.50 6.82 -27.06
C HIS A 353 -16.99 8.13 -27.65
N ILE A 354 -16.29 8.03 -28.79
CA ILE A 354 -15.81 9.19 -29.54
C ILE A 354 -16.97 10.07 -29.97
N ASP A 355 -16.90 11.35 -29.64
CA ASP A 355 -17.85 12.37 -30.04
C ASP A 355 -17.79 12.62 -31.55
N ALA A 356 -18.93 12.53 -32.24
CA ALA A 356 -19.04 12.67 -33.67
C ALA A 356 -20.35 13.39 -34.09
N PRO A 357 -20.40 14.01 -35.25
CA PRO A 357 -21.63 14.64 -35.77
C PRO A 357 -22.82 13.66 -35.79
N GLY A 358 -23.91 14.01 -35.11
CA GLY A 358 -25.09 13.16 -35.00
C GLY A 358 -24.98 11.98 -34.00
N ASN A 359 -23.83 11.81 -33.36
CA ASN A 359 -23.60 10.78 -32.35
C ASN A 359 -22.81 11.38 -31.17
N PRO A 360 -23.47 12.11 -30.24
CA PRO A 360 -22.83 12.84 -29.17
C PRO A 360 -22.19 11.90 -28.13
N GLY A 361 -20.91 12.06 -27.88
CA GLY A 361 -20.11 11.30 -26.93
C GLY A 361 -19.17 12.22 -26.12
N TYR A 362 -18.51 11.69 -25.10
CA TYR A 362 -17.63 12.50 -24.26
C TYR A 362 -16.14 12.30 -24.54
N PHE A 363 -15.78 11.41 -25.46
CA PHE A 363 -14.39 11.17 -25.76
C PHE A 363 -13.93 11.93 -27.01
N THR A 364 -12.66 12.24 -27.02
CA THR A 364 -11.95 12.87 -28.13
C THR A 364 -11.01 11.84 -28.77
N ARG A 365 -11.00 11.73 -30.10
CA ARG A 365 -9.99 10.92 -30.78
C ARG A 365 -8.64 11.61 -30.63
N LYS A 366 -7.63 10.84 -30.20
CA LYS A 366 -6.27 11.36 -30.13
C LYS A 366 -5.78 11.74 -31.53
N PRO A 367 -5.19 12.93 -31.72
CA PRO A 367 -4.62 13.38 -33.01
C PRO A 367 -3.54 12.45 -33.56
#